data_bb475f1362ff2de7e9efbbb43e691f21
#
_entry.id   bb475f1362ff2de7e9efbbb43e691f21
#
_cell.length_a   1.000
_cell.length_b   1.000
_cell.length_c   1.000
_cell.angle_alpha   90.00
_cell.angle_beta   90.00
_cell.angle_gamma   90.00
#
_symmetry.space_group_name_H-M   'P 1'
#
loop_
_entity.id
_entity.type
_entity.pdbx_description
1 polymer ?
#
loop_
_entity_poly.entity_id
_entity_poly.type
_entity_poly.pdbx_seq_one_letter_code
_entity_poly.pdbx_strand_id
1 'polypeptide(L)'
;MDSRPLAVIDVDGVVADVRHRLHLIEDRPKRWEEFFARAADDPLADGVDLVRELAADHDVVWLTGRPERNRALTERWLAEHVLPDRPLLMRPDRDFRPARLTKREQLRRLRDDRAVGLVVDDDPDVVATLTEDGFPVRLADWLPHSSILRAAQERHGRT
;
A
#
# COMPACT_ATOMS: atom_id res chain seq x y z
N MET A 1 -11.86 -5.66 -27.09
CA MET A 1 -11.09 -4.49 -26.62
C MET A 1 -10.20 -4.93 -25.50
N ASP A 2 -8.91 -4.75 -25.69
CA ASP A 2 -7.97 -5.04 -24.62
C ASP A 2 -8.18 -4.04 -23.50
N SER A 3 -8.53 -4.53 -22.32
CA SER A 3 -8.57 -3.71 -21.12
C SER A 3 -7.14 -3.30 -20.74
N ARG A 4 -6.95 -2.06 -20.28
CA ARG A 4 -5.64 -1.61 -19.78
C ARG A 4 -5.14 -2.54 -18.68
N PRO A 5 -3.84 -2.82 -18.61
CA PRO A 5 -3.30 -3.57 -17.49
C PRO A 5 -3.47 -2.80 -16.17
N LEU A 6 -3.46 -3.53 -15.06
CA LEU A 6 -3.54 -2.92 -13.73
C LEU A 6 -2.17 -2.41 -13.29
N ALA A 7 -2.14 -1.20 -12.72
CA ALA A 7 -1.06 -0.76 -11.85
C ALA A 7 -1.55 -0.84 -10.39
N VAL A 8 -0.97 -1.74 -9.62
CA VAL A 8 -1.38 -2.00 -8.23
C VAL A 8 -0.39 -1.31 -7.30
N ILE A 9 -0.87 -0.34 -6.53
CA ILE A 9 -0.03 0.61 -5.80
C ILE A 9 -0.33 0.55 -4.30
N ASP A 10 0.70 0.36 -3.48
CA ASP A 10 0.62 0.53 -2.03
C ASP A 10 0.51 2.01 -1.65
N VAL A 11 0.07 2.28 -0.42
CA VAL A 11 -0.17 3.64 0.08
C VAL A 11 0.98 4.11 0.98
N ASP A 12 1.18 3.46 2.13
CA ASP A 12 2.17 3.86 3.13
C ASP A 12 3.60 3.64 2.61
N GLY A 13 4.44 4.67 2.66
CA GLY A 13 5.81 4.61 2.16
C GLY A 13 5.94 4.68 0.62
N VAL A 14 4.82 4.69 -0.11
CA VAL A 14 4.78 4.85 -1.57
C VAL A 14 4.26 6.25 -1.93
N VAL A 15 3.04 6.59 -1.53
CA VAL A 15 2.45 7.92 -1.77
C VAL A 15 2.22 8.72 -0.49
N ALA A 16 2.14 8.05 0.67
CA ALA A 16 1.90 8.67 1.98
C ALA A 16 3.14 8.57 2.86
N ASP A 17 3.57 9.70 3.41
CA ASP A 17 4.68 9.77 4.36
C ASP A 17 4.17 9.54 5.79
N VAL A 18 4.36 8.33 6.30
CA VAL A 18 3.90 7.93 7.63
C VAL A 18 4.91 8.19 8.75
N ARG A 19 6.08 8.77 8.44
CA ARG A 19 7.17 8.95 9.42
C ARG A 19 6.75 9.75 10.64
N HIS A 20 5.87 10.76 10.47
CA HIS A 20 5.41 11.63 11.55
C HIS A 20 4.62 10.91 12.65
N ARG A 21 4.11 9.71 12.37
CA ARG A 21 3.29 8.93 13.32
C ARG A 21 3.89 7.58 13.72
N LEU A 22 5.07 7.22 13.23
CA LEU A 22 5.73 5.96 13.58
C LEU A 22 6.05 5.86 15.08
N HIS A 23 6.33 6.96 15.77
CA HIS A 23 6.57 7.00 17.20
C HIS A 23 5.42 6.42 18.03
N LEU A 24 4.19 6.44 17.50
CA LEU A 24 3.00 5.88 18.18
C LEU A 24 3.05 4.35 18.28
N ILE A 25 3.81 3.70 17.42
CA ILE A 25 3.93 2.24 17.37
C ILE A 25 5.38 1.76 17.60
N GLU A 26 6.31 2.65 17.89
CA GLU A 26 7.69 2.34 18.26
C GLU A 26 7.76 1.79 19.68
N ASP A 27 7.20 2.52 20.61
CA ASP A 27 7.22 2.19 22.03
C ASP A 27 6.06 1.28 22.46
N ARG A 28 6.18 0.73 23.66
CA ARG A 28 5.10 -0.06 24.30
C ARG A 28 4.42 0.75 25.40
N PRO A 29 3.08 0.69 25.52
CA PRO A 29 2.15 -0.04 24.63
C PRO A 29 2.04 0.63 23.26
N LYS A 30 1.92 -0.15 22.19
CA LYS A 30 1.73 0.36 20.83
C LYS A 30 0.34 0.97 20.67
N ARG A 31 0.28 2.21 20.21
CA ARG A 31 -0.96 2.99 20.10
C ARG A 31 -1.55 2.89 18.67
N TRP A 32 -2.00 1.70 18.31
CA TRP A 32 -2.50 1.42 16.96
C TRP A 32 -3.68 2.29 16.53
N GLU A 33 -4.68 2.48 17.41
CA GLU A 33 -5.84 3.28 17.08
C GLU A 33 -5.48 4.75 16.83
N GLU A 34 -4.57 5.30 17.62
CA GLU A 34 -4.07 6.66 17.43
C GLU A 34 -3.23 6.77 16.15
N PHE A 35 -2.40 5.76 15.87
CA PHE A 35 -1.62 5.68 14.63
C PHE A 35 -2.52 5.73 13.40
N PHE A 36 -3.60 4.95 13.38
CA PHE A 36 -4.55 4.97 12.26
C PHE A 36 -5.39 6.24 12.21
N ALA A 37 -5.75 6.83 13.35
CA ALA A 37 -6.52 8.08 13.39
C ALA A 37 -5.75 9.29 12.88
N ARG A 38 -4.41 9.30 12.99
CA ARG A 38 -3.54 10.39 12.53
C ARG A 38 -3.07 10.21 11.08
N ALA A 39 -3.97 9.85 10.20
CA ALA A 39 -3.67 9.58 8.78
C ALA A 39 -3.63 10.82 7.88
N ALA A 40 -3.41 12.02 8.43
CA ALA A 40 -3.14 13.24 7.68
C ALA A 40 -1.66 13.29 7.27
N ASP A 41 -1.25 12.34 6.44
CA ASP A 41 0.13 12.21 5.97
C ASP A 41 0.46 13.23 4.89
N ASP A 42 1.71 13.69 4.82
CA ASP A 42 2.18 14.43 3.67
C ASP A 42 2.31 13.50 2.45
N PRO A 43 1.97 13.96 1.24
CA PRO A 43 2.19 13.17 0.04
C PRO A 43 3.68 13.06 -0.28
N LEU A 44 4.11 11.88 -0.76
CA LEU A 44 5.45 11.64 -1.28
C LEU A 44 5.46 11.96 -2.78
N ALA A 45 6.14 13.02 -3.17
CA ALA A 45 6.14 13.52 -4.54
C ALA A 45 6.54 12.45 -5.57
N ASP A 46 7.60 11.68 -5.30
CA ASP A 46 8.06 10.63 -6.22
C ASP A 46 6.98 9.57 -6.47
N GLY A 47 6.28 9.14 -5.42
CA GLY A 47 5.18 8.18 -5.53
C GLY A 47 3.97 8.74 -6.24
N VAL A 48 3.58 9.97 -5.91
CA VAL A 48 2.43 10.65 -6.53
C VAL A 48 2.69 10.85 -8.04
N ASP A 49 3.87 11.32 -8.41
CA ASP A 49 4.23 11.54 -9.82
C ASP A 49 4.24 10.21 -10.59
N LEU A 50 4.80 9.15 -10.01
CA LEU A 50 4.79 7.81 -10.63
C LEU A 50 3.36 7.30 -10.87
N VAL A 51 2.48 7.44 -9.90
CA VAL A 51 1.09 6.98 -10.02
C VAL A 51 0.35 7.75 -11.12
N ARG A 52 0.54 9.07 -11.18
CA ARG A 52 -0.08 9.89 -12.22
C ARG A 52 0.45 9.55 -13.62
N GLU A 53 1.72 9.23 -13.74
CA GLU A 53 2.32 8.75 -14.98
C GLU A 53 1.73 7.39 -15.39
N LEU A 54 1.66 6.43 -14.47
CA LEU A 54 1.08 5.11 -14.72
C LEU A 54 -0.39 5.18 -15.11
N ALA A 55 -1.15 6.12 -14.56
CA ALA A 55 -2.58 6.28 -14.88
C ALA A 55 -2.84 6.66 -16.36
N ALA A 56 -1.83 7.05 -17.11
CA ALA A 56 -1.95 7.33 -18.54
C ALA A 56 -2.24 6.07 -19.36
N ASP A 57 -1.67 4.93 -18.99
CA ASP A 57 -1.76 3.67 -19.75
C ASP A 57 -2.17 2.44 -18.92
N HIS A 58 -2.34 2.60 -17.60
CA HIS A 58 -2.82 1.58 -16.66
C HIS A 58 -4.10 2.01 -15.95
N ASP A 59 -4.88 1.04 -15.51
CA ASP A 59 -5.93 1.27 -14.52
C ASP A 59 -5.35 1.10 -13.12
N VAL A 60 -5.34 2.17 -12.35
CA VAL A 60 -4.77 2.18 -11.00
C VAL A 60 -5.70 1.51 -10.01
N VAL A 61 -5.15 0.60 -9.20
CA VAL A 61 -5.79 -0.05 -8.06
C VAL A 61 -4.91 0.14 -6.83
N TRP A 62 -5.49 0.62 -5.75
CA TRP A 62 -4.80 0.75 -4.47
C TRP A 62 -4.85 -0.58 -3.71
N LEU A 63 -3.72 -1.01 -3.18
CA LEU A 63 -3.60 -2.21 -2.34
C LEU A 63 -2.79 -1.89 -1.09
N THR A 64 -3.47 -1.72 0.03
CA THR A 64 -2.85 -1.30 1.30
C THR A 64 -3.08 -2.30 2.42
N GLY A 65 -2.11 -2.38 3.32
CA GLY A 65 -2.26 -3.12 4.57
C GLY A 65 -3.06 -2.39 5.65
N ARG A 66 -3.53 -1.16 5.40
CA ARG A 66 -4.41 -0.44 6.32
C ARG A 66 -5.72 -1.23 6.54
N PRO A 67 -6.26 -1.27 7.78
CA PRO A 67 -7.49 -2.00 8.06
C PRO A 67 -8.72 -1.34 7.43
N GLU A 68 -9.72 -2.14 7.09
CA GLU A 68 -10.98 -1.69 6.46
C GLU A 68 -11.68 -0.55 7.21
N ARG A 69 -11.62 -0.51 8.54
CA ARG A 69 -12.20 0.58 9.33
C ARG A 69 -11.62 1.97 9.00
N ASN A 70 -10.48 2.01 8.32
CA ASN A 70 -9.83 3.25 7.87
C ASN A 70 -10.19 3.63 6.42
N ARG A 71 -11.12 2.94 5.77
CA ARG A 71 -11.46 3.15 4.36
C ARG A 71 -11.81 4.59 4.04
N ALA A 72 -12.76 5.18 4.76
CA ALA A 72 -13.22 6.54 4.47
C ALA A 72 -12.10 7.59 4.54
N LEU A 73 -11.23 7.49 5.55
CA LEU A 73 -10.08 8.39 5.68
C LEU A 73 -9.08 8.20 4.54
N THR A 74 -8.80 6.94 4.17
CA THR A 74 -7.83 6.61 3.12
C THR A 74 -8.34 7.04 1.74
N GLU A 75 -9.60 6.76 1.41
CA GLU A 75 -10.22 7.19 0.14
C GLU A 75 -10.21 8.71 -0.01
N ARG A 76 -10.58 9.43 1.04
CA ARG A 76 -10.54 10.90 1.04
C ARG A 76 -9.14 11.43 0.80
N TRP A 77 -8.15 10.90 1.51
CA TRP A 77 -6.76 11.31 1.37
C TRP A 77 -6.23 11.04 -0.05
N LEU A 78 -6.49 9.85 -0.61
CA LEU A 78 -6.09 9.50 -1.97
C LEU A 78 -6.74 10.40 -3.03
N ALA A 79 -8.03 10.70 -2.88
CA ALA A 79 -8.75 11.58 -3.79
C ALA A 79 -8.20 13.03 -3.74
N GLU A 80 -7.85 13.50 -2.56
CA GLU A 80 -7.34 14.86 -2.36
C GLU A 80 -5.90 15.03 -2.86
N HIS A 81 -5.02 14.03 -2.63
CA HIS A 81 -3.59 14.17 -2.86
C HIS A 81 -3.05 13.46 -4.10
N VAL A 82 -3.73 12.43 -4.59
CA VAL A 82 -3.19 11.60 -5.68
C VAL A 82 -4.17 11.47 -6.85
N LEU A 83 -5.14 10.58 -6.75
CA LEU A 83 -6.17 10.31 -7.77
C LEU A 83 -7.50 9.95 -7.11
N PRO A 84 -8.62 10.55 -7.54
CA PRO A 84 -9.95 10.16 -7.08
C PRO A 84 -10.44 8.89 -7.76
N ASP A 85 -11.45 8.27 -7.17
CA ASP A 85 -12.31 7.24 -7.78
C ASP A 85 -11.55 6.03 -8.36
N ARG A 86 -10.60 5.50 -7.60
CA ARG A 86 -9.91 4.25 -7.94
C ARG A 86 -10.27 3.16 -6.92
N PRO A 87 -10.36 1.89 -7.37
CA PRO A 87 -10.59 0.77 -6.45
C PRO A 87 -9.52 0.74 -5.34
N LEU A 88 -9.97 0.49 -4.11
CA LEU A 88 -9.11 0.41 -2.93
C LEU A 88 -9.33 -0.94 -2.25
N LEU A 89 -8.29 -1.76 -2.23
CA LEU A 89 -8.24 -3.03 -1.51
C LEU A 89 -7.53 -2.82 -0.19
N MET A 90 -8.19 -3.18 0.90
CA MET A 90 -7.68 -2.99 2.26
C MET A 90 -7.61 -4.32 3.01
N ARG A 91 -6.86 -4.32 4.09
CA ARG A 91 -6.75 -5.46 4.99
C ARG A 91 -8.07 -5.63 5.77
N PRO A 92 -8.65 -6.84 5.85
CA PRO A 92 -9.74 -7.10 6.77
C PRO A 92 -9.33 -6.77 8.22
N ASP A 93 -10.25 -6.20 9.01
CA ASP A 93 -9.93 -5.66 10.35
C ASP A 93 -9.32 -6.67 11.32
N ARG A 94 -9.61 -7.95 11.14
CA ARG A 94 -9.11 -9.04 11.99
C ARG A 94 -8.05 -9.91 11.32
N ASP A 95 -7.52 -9.48 10.20
CA ASP A 95 -6.44 -10.18 9.51
C ASP A 95 -5.10 -9.58 9.92
N PHE A 96 -4.32 -10.32 10.70
CA PHE A 96 -3.01 -9.90 11.22
C PHE A 96 -1.85 -10.69 10.60
N ARG A 97 -2.09 -11.36 9.49
CA ARG A 97 -1.02 -12.03 8.73
C ARG A 97 -0.01 -11.01 8.19
N PRO A 98 1.24 -11.42 7.93
CA PRO A 98 2.22 -10.57 7.27
C PRO A 98 1.67 -9.95 5.98
N ALA A 99 2.03 -8.70 5.70
CA ALA A 99 1.57 -7.96 4.53
C ALA A 99 1.84 -8.71 3.22
N ARG A 100 3.01 -9.34 3.09
CA ARG A 100 3.40 -10.14 1.92
C ARG A 100 2.40 -11.26 1.59
N LEU A 101 1.78 -11.87 2.60
CA LEU A 101 0.80 -12.96 2.41
C LEU A 101 -0.57 -12.43 2.00
N THR A 102 -1.07 -11.39 2.68
CA THR A 102 -2.37 -10.80 2.38
C THR A 102 -2.36 -10.14 1.00
N LYS A 103 -1.30 -9.42 0.66
CA LYS A 103 -1.15 -8.76 -0.64
C LYS A 103 -1.01 -9.78 -1.77
N ARG A 104 -0.23 -10.85 -1.58
CA ARG A 104 -0.12 -11.92 -2.57
C ARG A 104 -1.47 -12.55 -2.89
N GLU A 105 -2.28 -12.85 -1.89
CA GLU A 105 -3.61 -13.40 -2.06
C GLU A 105 -4.50 -12.47 -2.88
N GLN A 106 -4.53 -11.18 -2.56
CA GLN A 106 -5.30 -10.18 -3.30
C GLN A 106 -4.82 -10.05 -4.76
N LEU A 107 -3.51 -10.02 -4.97
CA LEU A 107 -2.93 -9.90 -6.32
C LEU A 107 -3.20 -11.13 -7.19
N ARG A 108 -3.21 -12.33 -6.62
CA ARG A 108 -3.61 -13.54 -7.36
C ARG A 108 -5.05 -13.45 -7.85
N ARG A 109 -5.97 -12.96 -7.01
CA ARG A 109 -7.36 -12.73 -7.41
C ARG A 109 -7.48 -11.68 -8.52
N LEU A 110 -6.74 -10.58 -8.43
CA LEU A 110 -6.73 -9.56 -9.49
C LEU A 110 -6.20 -10.14 -10.80
N ARG A 111 -5.12 -10.93 -10.75
CA ARG A 111 -4.49 -11.55 -11.92
C ARG A 111 -5.41 -12.54 -12.65
N ASP A 112 -6.29 -13.21 -11.92
CA ASP A 112 -7.28 -14.11 -12.50
C ASP A 112 -8.30 -13.35 -13.37
N ASP A 113 -8.58 -12.11 -13.04
CA ASP A 113 -9.53 -11.26 -13.77
C ASP A 113 -8.87 -10.39 -14.84
N ARG A 114 -7.69 -9.84 -14.57
CA ARG A 114 -7.02 -8.87 -15.45
C ARG A 114 -5.49 -8.94 -15.33
N ALA A 115 -4.82 -8.60 -16.44
CA ALA A 115 -3.36 -8.49 -16.43
C ALA A 115 -2.87 -7.44 -15.41
N VAL A 116 -1.94 -7.84 -14.56
CA VAL A 116 -1.21 -6.93 -13.66
C VAL A 116 0.07 -6.49 -14.36
N GLY A 117 0.12 -5.23 -14.76
CA GLY A 117 1.25 -4.65 -15.51
C GLY A 117 2.39 -4.20 -14.60
N LEU A 118 2.08 -3.71 -13.39
CA LEU A 118 3.08 -3.30 -12.42
C LEU A 118 2.48 -3.30 -11.02
N VAL A 119 3.29 -3.71 -10.04
CA VAL A 119 3.02 -3.53 -8.61
C VAL A 119 4.09 -2.60 -8.05
N VAL A 120 3.71 -1.63 -7.21
CA VAL A 120 4.64 -0.73 -6.51
C VAL A 120 4.41 -0.85 -5.01
N ASP A 121 5.45 -1.19 -4.28
CA ASP A 121 5.40 -1.39 -2.83
C ASP A 121 6.74 -0.98 -2.19
N ASP A 122 6.73 -0.50 -0.95
CA ASP A 122 7.92 -0.09 -0.22
C ASP A 122 8.51 -1.19 0.67
N ASP A 123 7.74 -2.26 0.90
CA ASP A 123 8.14 -3.38 1.75
C ASP A 123 9.00 -4.39 0.95
N PRO A 124 10.31 -4.53 1.27
CA PRO A 124 11.17 -5.48 0.58
C PRO A 124 10.68 -6.95 0.66
N ASP A 125 10.00 -7.33 1.74
CA ASP A 125 9.47 -8.68 1.91
C ASP A 125 8.27 -8.92 0.98
N VAL A 126 7.43 -7.90 0.77
CA VAL A 126 6.35 -7.93 -0.23
C VAL A 126 6.95 -8.03 -1.63
N VAL A 127 7.92 -7.19 -1.96
CA VAL A 127 8.58 -7.20 -3.27
C VAL A 127 9.19 -8.56 -3.57
N ALA A 128 9.92 -9.17 -2.64
CA ALA A 128 10.53 -10.49 -2.82
C ALA A 128 9.45 -11.57 -3.04
N THR A 129 8.42 -11.59 -2.21
CA THR A 129 7.34 -12.58 -2.30
C THR A 129 6.57 -12.49 -3.62
N LEU A 130 6.26 -11.29 -4.07
CA LEU A 130 5.52 -11.08 -5.31
C LEU A 130 6.39 -11.35 -6.54
N THR A 131 7.68 -11.04 -6.50
CA THR A 131 8.62 -11.37 -7.56
C THR A 131 8.74 -12.88 -7.74
N GLU A 132 8.84 -13.65 -6.66
CA GLU A 132 8.81 -15.12 -6.70
C GLU A 132 7.52 -15.66 -7.30
N ASP A 133 6.40 -15.00 -7.07
CA ASP A 133 5.09 -15.37 -7.61
C ASP A 133 4.87 -14.91 -9.07
N GLY A 134 5.88 -14.30 -9.69
CA GLY A 134 5.90 -13.92 -11.10
C GLY A 134 5.23 -12.58 -11.42
N PHE A 135 4.99 -11.74 -10.41
CA PHE A 135 4.49 -10.38 -10.66
C PHE A 135 5.61 -9.42 -11.05
N PRO A 136 5.35 -8.48 -11.97
CA PRO A 136 6.24 -7.35 -12.20
C PRO A 136 6.13 -6.37 -11.02
N VAL A 137 7.20 -6.23 -10.24
CA VAL A 137 7.20 -5.42 -9.01
C VAL A 137 8.34 -4.39 -9.06
N ARG A 138 8.03 -3.17 -8.64
CA ARG A 138 8.99 -2.10 -8.39
C ARG A 138 9.02 -1.77 -6.91
N LEU A 139 10.22 -1.80 -6.31
CA LEU A 139 10.43 -1.30 -4.94
C LEU A 139 10.34 0.23 -4.94
N ALA A 140 9.48 0.77 -4.07
CA ALA A 140 9.45 2.20 -3.76
C ALA A 140 10.57 2.51 -2.76
N ASP A 141 11.69 3.02 -3.26
CA ASP A 141 12.92 3.23 -2.50
C ASP A 141 13.30 4.70 -2.33
N TRP A 142 12.34 5.63 -2.50
CA TRP A 142 12.58 7.05 -2.32
C TRP A 142 12.70 7.51 -0.87
N LEU A 143 12.36 6.63 0.08
CA LEU A 143 12.67 6.79 1.50
C LEU A 143 13.41 5.57 2.02
N PRO A 144 14.31 5.71 3.01
CA PRO A 144 14.83 4.57 3.74
C PRO A 144 13.70 3.79 4.41
N HIS A 145 13.65 2.48 4.21
CA HIS A 145 12.62 1.66 4.83
C HIS A 145 12.81 1.57 6.34
N SER A 146 11.80 1.97 7.10
CA SER A 146 11.82 1.97 8.55
C SER A 146 11.69 0.56 9.11
N SER A 147 12.55 0.19 10.06
CA SER A 147 12.43 -1.07 10.82
C SER A 147 11.12 -1.14 11.61
N ILE A 148 10.59 0.01 12.06
CA ILE A 148 9.32 0.13 12.77
C ILE A 148 8.17 -0.19 11.83
N LEU A 149 8.16 0.40 10.64
CA LEU A 149 7.15 0.13 9.61
C LEU A 149 7.20 -1.33 9.14
N ARG A 150 8.40 -1.87 8.91
CA ARG A 150 8.59 -3.28 8.56
C ARG A 150 8.02 -4.21 9.62
N ALA A 151 8.26 -3.94 10.91
CA ALA A 151 7.69 -4.70 12.00
C ALA A 151 6.16 -4.63 12.01
N ALA A 152 5.58 -3.46 11.73
CA ALA A 152 4.13 -3.28 11.61
C ALA A 152 3.55 -4.12 10.47
N GLN A 153 4.22 -4.17 9.32
CA GLN A 153 3.80 -4.90 8.13
C GLN A 153 3.93 -6.42 8.31
N GLU A 154 5.10 -6.90 8.73
CA GLU A 154 5.46 -8.32 8.71
C GLU A 154 5.23 -9.03 10.04
N ARG A 155 5.52 -8.37 11.15
CA ARG A 155 5.44 -8.97 12.48
C ARG A 155 4.09 -8.80 13.14
N HIS A 156 3.47 -7.63 12.99
CA HIS A 156 2.19 -7.30 13.62
C HIS A 156 0.99 -7.42 12.67
N GLY A 157 1.21 -7.43 11.36
CA GLY A 157 0.14 -7.51 10.37
C GLY A 157 -0.87 -6.37 10.49
N ARG A 158 -0.41 -5.13 10.69
CA ARG A 158 -1.26 -3.97 10.95
C ARG A 158 -1.35 -2.96 9.80
N THR A 159 -0.37 -3.00 8.89
CA THR A 159 -0.35 -2.08 7.74
C THR A 159 0.34 -2.71 6.53
#